data_e51144a9cb98ee6561f7d6cfd237cc35
#
_entry.id   e51144a9cb98ee6561f7d6cfd237cc35
#
_cell.length_a   1.000
_cell.length_b   1.000
_cell.length_c   1.000
_cell.angle_alpha   90.00
_cell.angle_beta   90.00
_cell.angle_gamma   90.00
#
_symmetry.space_group_name_H-M   'P 1'
#
loop_
_entity.id
_entity.type
_entity.pdbx_description
1 polymer ?
#
loop_
_entity_poly.entity_id
_entity_poly.type
_entity_poly.pdbx_seq_one_letter_code
_entity_poly.pdbx_strand_id
1 'polypeptide(L)'
;YCLSYKFLTTKKPYRHSYQPIPMYHNNIWQAPFFARVAAYSNTFWQMMQQIRQEKLATYSSHSMPWRALVEIGFWSTKMVSEDSRIFWHCFCYYRGDYEVEPLYYPVSMDVCMDETAWQTARNLYKQQRRWGWGVENVPYLMFNTIKSWRVIPRKLFLDKIFIQLYGFHSWATNAIIIGCIGWLPLFLGSDRFNQTVLSNNLPNVTRILMT
;
A
#
# COMPACT_ATOMS: atom_id res chain seq x y z
N TYR A 1 21.67 10.13 7.55
CA TYR A 1 22.68 9.58 6.63
C TYR A 1 22.06 8.84 5.44
N CYS A 2 21.19 7.82 5.64
CA CYS A 2 20.60 7.05 4.53
C CYS A 2 19.86 7.94 3.52
N LEU A 3 19.02 8.84 3.97
CA LEU A 3 18.29 9.78 3.12
C LEU A 3 19.25 10.69 2.35
N SER A 4 20.23 11.29 3.03
CA SER A 4 21.22 12.19 2.40
C SER A 4 22.06 11.44 1.36
N TYR A 5 22.50 10.23 1.68
CA TYR A 5 23.24 9.39 0.75
C TYR A 5 22.41 9.08 -0.49
N LYS A 6 21.16 8.60 -0.31
CA LYS A 6 20.25 8.31 -1.42
C LYS A 6 19.97 9.55 -2.26
N PHE A 7 19.72 10.69 -1.64
CA PHE A 7 19.50 11.95 -2.35
C PHE A 7 20.70 12.34 -3.23
N LEU A 8 21.92 12.21 -2.71
CA LEU A 8 23.14 12.56 -3.43
C LEU A 8 23.51 11.56 -4.54
N THR A 9 23.08 10.29 -4.42
CA THR A 9 23.40 9.25 -5.40
C THR A 9 22.32 9.03 -6.47
N THR A 10 21.11 9.55 -6.25
CA THR A 10 20.01 9.44 -7.20
C THR A 10 20.24 10.35 -8.42
N LYS A 11 20.05 9.86 -9.63
CA LYS A 11 20.31 10.62 -10.88
C LYS A 11 19.49 11.91 -11.01
N LYS A 12 18.25 11.91 -10.52
CA LYS A 12 17.34 13.06 -10.57
C LYS A 12 16.75 13.32 -9.17
N PRO A 13 17.55 13.75 -8.17
CA PRO A 13 17.09 13.77 -6.78
C PRO A 13 15.86 14.65 -6.54
N TYR A 14 15.67 15.69 -7.34
CA TYR A 14 14.50 16.58 -7.26
C TYR A 14 13.23 16.02 -7.91
N ARG A 15 13.31 14.84 -8.54
CA ARG A 15 12.21 14.12 -9.18
C ARG A 15 11.86 12.81 -8.45
N HIS A 16 12.32 12.68 -7.19
CA HIS A 16 12.05 11.49 -6.39
C HIS A 16 11.52 11.86 -5.00
N SER A 17 10.56 11.10 -4.53
CA SER A 17 10.29 10.96 -3.10
C SER A 17 11.06 9.75 -2.56
N TYR A 18 11.30 9.70 -1.27
CA TYR A 18 12.09 8.66 -0.61
C TYR A 18 11.23 7.99 0.46
N GLN A 19 10.99 6.68 0.30
CA GLN A 19 10.09 5.93 1.18
C GLN A 19 10.89 4.96 2.06
N PRO A 20 10.86 5.10 3.40
CA PRO A 20 11.40 4.12 4.33
C PRO A 20 10.41 2.96 4.55
N ILE A 21 10.85 1.95 5.30
CA ILE A 21 10.03 0.82 5.71
C ILE A 21 9.46 1.10 7.11
N PRO A 22 8.13 1.17 7.32
CA PRO A 22 7.56 1.32 8.65
C PRO A 22 7.70 0.01 9.44
N MET A 23 8.27 0.10 10.63
CA MET A 23 8.43 -1.00 11.57
C MET A 23 7.69 -0.67 12.87
N TYR A 24 6.60 -1.37 13.15
CA TYR A 24 5.71 -1.09 14.28
C TYR A 24 6.18 -1.76 15.56
N HIS A 25 7.43 -1.55 15.98
CA HIS A 25 8.01 -2.27 17.11
C HIS A 25 8.11 -1.48 18.41
N ASN A 26 7.74 -0.19 18.44
CA ASN A 26 7.82 0.61 19.67
C ASN A 26 6.93 0.06 20.79
N ASN A 27 5.70 -0.36 20.46
CA ASN A 27 4.71 -0.84 21.41
C ASN A 27 4.06 -2.18 21.00
N ILE A 28 4.67 -2.93 20.09
CA ILE A 28 4.11 -4.15 19.48
C ILE A 28 3.69 -5.20 20.53
N TRP A 29 4.50 -5.37 21.58
CA TRP A 29 4.28 -6.37 22.61
C TRP A 29 3.12 -6.03 23.56
N GLN A 30 2.73 -4.77 23.63
CA GLN A 30 1.61 -4.30 24.43
C GLN A 30 0.28 -4.38 23.66
N ALA A 31 0.35 -4.40 22.34
CA ALA A 31 -0.81 -4.40 21.47
C ALA A 31 -1.54 -5.77 21.46
N PRO A 32 -2.86 -5.81 21.34
CA PRO A 32 -3.62 -7.04 21.13
C PRO A 32 -3.16 -7.79 19.86
N PHE A 33 -3.35 -9.12 19.83
CA PHE A 33 -2.84 -9.98 18.76
C PHE A 33 -3.28 -9.53 17.36
N PHE A 34 -4.54 -9.16 17.18
CA PHE A 34 -5.07 -8.72 15.88
C PHE A 34 -4.44 -7.39 15.41
N ALA A 35 -4.09 -6.49 16.32
CA ALA A 35 -3.39 -5.25 15.98
C ALA A 35 -1.93 -5.53 15.58
N ARG A 36 -1.28 -6.52 16.23
CA ARG A 36 0.06 -6.99 15.83
C ARG A 36 0.04 -7.59 14.42
N VAL A 37 -0.94 -8.46 14.13
CA VAL A 37 -1.11 -9.05 12.79
C VAL A 37 -1.27 -7.96 11.73
N ALA A 38 -2.14 -6.96 11.97
CA ALA A 38 -2.34 -5.86 11.03
C ALA A 38 -1.05 -5.04 10.82
N ALA A 39 -0.30 -4.76 11.90
CA ALA A 39 0.95 -4.02 11.84
C ALA A 39 2.04 -4.76 11.05
N TYR A 40 2.25 -6.05 11.32
CA TYR A 40 3.22 -6.87 10.58
C TYR A 40 2.82 -7.03 9.11
N SER A 41 1.54 -7.23 8.84
CA SER A 41 1.01 -7.31 7.48
C SER A 41 1.32 -6.05 6.67
N ASN A 42 1.15 -4.88 7.29
CA ASN A 42 1.47 -3.60 6.66
C ASN A 42 2.98 -3.43 6.43
N THR A 43 3.82 -3.77 7.42
CA THR A 43 5.28 -3.78 7.26
C THR A 43 5.70 -4.69 6.11
N PHE A 44 5.22 -5.92 6.08
CA PHE A 44 5.54 -6.89 5.04
C PHE A 44 5.12 -6.38 3.65
N TRP A 45 3.91 -5.85 3.53
CA TRP A 45 3.43 -5.30 2.28
C TRP A 45 4.30 -4.14 1.78
N GLN A 46 4.69 -3.22 2.66
CA GLN A 46 5.58 -2.11 2.30
C GLN A 46 7.01 -2.57 1.96
N MET A 47 7.53 -3.60 2.62
CA MET A 47 8.80 -4.23 2.23
C MET A 47 8.74 -4.80 0.81
N MET A 48 7.65 -5.50 0.46
CA MET A 48 7.44 -6.02 -0.89
C MET A 48 7.34 -4.91 -1.94
N GLN A 49 6.75 -3.76 -1.58
CA GLN A 49 6.73 -2.58 -2.45
C GLN A 49 8.13 -2.00 -2.69
N GLN A 50 9.02 -2.03 -1.68
CA GLN A 50 10.41 -1.57 -1.83
C GLN A 50 11.20 -2.39 -2.87
N ILE A 51 10.89 -3.69 -3.00
CA ILE A 51 11.54 -4.57 -4.00
C ILE A 51 11.03 -4.26 -5.42
N ARG A 52 9.82 -3.72 -5.53
CA ARG A 52 9.15 -3.41 -6.80
C ARG A 52 8.93 -1.91 -6.92
N GLN A 53 10.02 -1.17 -7.16
CA GLN A 53 10.01 0.29 -7.22
C GLN A 53 8.94 0.84 -8.17
N GLU A 54 8.64 0.13 -9.26
CA GLU A 54 7.61 0.54 -10.23
C GLU A 54 6.19 0.59 -9.63
N LYS A 55 5.97 -0.12 -8.51
CA LYS A 55 4.69 -0.14 -7.77
C LYS A 55 4.70 0.76 -6.54
N LEU A 56 5.87 1.24 -6.14
CA LEU A 56 6.03 2.03 -4.93
C LEU A 56 5.33 3.39 -5.07
N ALA A 57 4.59 3.76 -4.05
CA ALA A 57 4.02 5.09 -3.87
C ALA A 57 4.51 5.67 -2.53
N THR A 58 4.18 6.90 -2.24
CA THR A 58 4.45 7.48 -0.92
C THR A 58 3.38 7.08 0.08
N TYR A 59 3.82 6.84 1.30
CA TYR A 59 3.00 6.60 2.48
C TYR A 59 3.51 7.46 3.63
N SER A 60 2.98 7.29 4.82
CA SER A 60 3.49 7.99 6.01
C SER A 60 5.01 7.83 6.15
N SER A 61 5.67 8.84 6.68
CA SER A 61 7.14 8.90 6.89
C SER A 61 7.99 9.03 5.62
N HIS A 62 7.39 9.30 4.45
CA HIS A 62 8.16 9.60 3.26
C HIS A 62 8.89 10.96 3.39
N SER A 63 9.95 11.10 2.61
CA SER A 63 10.66 12.38 2.44
C SER A 63 10.58 12.79 0.98
N MET A 64 10.54 14.12 0.74
CA MET A 64 10.55 14.66 -0.61
C MET A 64 11.34 15.96 -0.67
N PRO A 65 11.87 16.35 -1.85
CA PRO A 65 12.59 17.60 -2.00
C PRO A 65 11.65 18.79 -1.82
N TRP A 66 12.11 19.77 -1.03
CA TRP A 66 11.37 21.03 -0.83
C TRP A 66 11.02 21.73 -2.14
N ARG A 67 11.95 21.71 -3.09
CA ARG A 67 11.73 22.27 -4.42
C ARG A 67 10.51 21.64 -5.12
N ALA A 68 10.41 20.32 -5.12
CA ALA A 68 9.27 19.63 -5.73
C ALA A 68 7.96 20.01 -5.04
N LEU A 69 7.98 20.11 -3.71
CA LEU A 69 6.80 20.49 -2.92
C LEU A 69 6.32 21.91 -3.26
N VAL A 70 7.23 22.87 -3.37
CA VAL A 70 6.89 24.26 -3.75
C VAL A 70 6.35 24.34 -5.19
N GLU A 71 7.00 23.64 -6.14
CA GLU A 71 6.60 23.63 -7.54
C GLU A 71 5.17 23.12 -7.76
N ILE A 72 4.73 22.11 -6.98
CA ILE A 72 3.38 21.55 -7.10
C ILE A 72 2.30 22.27 -6.28
N GLY A 73 2.68 23.22 -5.43
CA GLY A 73 1.75 23.99 -4.59
C GLY A 73 1.36 23.30 -3.27
N PHE A 74 2.25 22.48 -2.69
CA PHE A 74 2.08 21.79 -1.41
C PHE A 74 1.04 20.65 -1.41
N TRP A 75 0.76 20.11 -0.22
CA TRP A 75 -0.22 19.03 -0.01
C TRP A 75 -1.65 19.51 -0.22
N SER A 76 -2.48 18.62 -0.73
CA SER A 76 -3.91 18.86 -0.79
C SER A 76 -4.51 18.80 0.62
N THR A 77 -5.16 19.87 1.05
CA THR A 77 -5.87 19.95 2.34
C THR A 77 -7.30 19.40 2.27
N LYS A 78 -7.75 18.97 1.09
CA LYS A 78 -9.16 18.56 0.84
C LYS A 78 -9.35 17.04 0.84
N MET A 79 -8.35 16.28 1.27
CA MET A 79 -8.43 14.82 1.22
C MET A 79 -7.78 14.16 2.43
N VAL A 80 -8.20 12.91 2.65
CA VAL A 80 -7.84 12.12 3.82
C VAL A 80 -6.51 11.37 3.63
N SER A 81 -6.18 11.01 2.40
CA SER A 81 -4.98 10.25 2.03
C SER A 81 -3.94 11.15 1.35
N GLU A 82 -3.59 12.24 2.01
CA GLU A 82 -2.66 13.26 1.50
C GLU A 82 -1.26 12.69 1.24
N ASP A 83 -0.82 11.75 2.06
CA ASP A 83 0.49 11.09 1.98
C ASP A 83 0.69 10.28 0.70
N SER A 84 -0.34 9.58 0.23
CA SER A 84 -0.29 8.89 -1.06
C SER A 84 -0.63 9.81 -2.23
N ARG A 85 -1.51 10.79 -2.03
CA ARG A 85 -1.89 11.76 -3.07
C ARG A 85 -0.71 12.60 -3.53
N ILE A 86 0.21 12.98 -2.65
CA ILE A 86 1.32 13.85 -3.00
C ILE A 86 2.20 13.23 -4.10
N PHE A 87 2.42 11.91 -4.05
CA PHE A 87 3.12 11.21 -5.13
C PHE A 87 2.38 11.35 -6.47
N TRP A 88 1.07 11.08 -6.49
CA TRP A 88 0.27 11.16 -7.72
C TRP A 88 0.16 12.59 -8.24
N HIS A 89 0.16 13.57 -7.35
CA HIS A 89 0.21 14.98 -7.72
C HIS A 89 1.53 15.33 -8.42
N CYS A 90 2.67 14.96 -7.83
CA CYS A 90 3.98 15.10 -8.47
C CYS A 90 4.05 14.36 -9.80
N PHE A 91 3.60 13.10 -9.84
CA PHE A 91 3.61 12.26 -11.03
C PHE A 91 2.84 12.91 -12.20
N CYS A 92 1.65 13.44 -11.94
CA CYS A 92 0.86 14.16 -12.93
C CYS A 92 1.50 15.49 -13.33
N TYR A 93 1.98 16.27 -12.36
CA TYR A 93 2.62 17.57 -12.61
C TYR A 93 3.86 17.44 -13.50
N TYR A 94 4.71 16.46 -13.20
CA TYR A 94 5.91 16.17 -13.97
C TYR A 94 5.70 15.22 -15.15
N ARG A 95 4.45 14.97 -15.52
CA ARG A 95 4.06 14.16 -16.70
C ARG A 95 4.67 12.76 -16.72
N GLY A 96 4.76 12.13 -15.55
CA GLY A 96 5.33 10.81 -15.37
C GLY A 96 6.83 10.78 -15.04
N ASP A 97 7.54 11.91 -15.08
CA ASP A 97 8.95 12.01 -14.66
C ASP A 97 9.07 12.28 -13.16
N TYR A 98 8.43 11.42 -12.34
CA TYR A 98 8.53 11.44 -10.88
C TYR A 98 8.38 10.03 -10.33
N GLU A 99 9.29 9.61 -9.47
CA GLU A 99 9.35 8.26 -8.93
C GLU A 99 9.50 8.27 -7.40
N VAL A 100 9.37 7.08 -6.80
CA VAL A 100 9.66 6.88 -5.38
C VAL A 100 10.90 6.00 -5.26
N GLU A 101 11.91 6.49 -4.59
CA GLU A 101 13.15 5.77 -4.32
C GLU A 101 13.03 5.00 -3.01
N PRO A 102 13.22 3.68 -3.00
CA PRO A 102 13.22 2.89 -1.78
C PRO A 102 14.46 3.17 -0.94
N LEU A 103 14.27 3.44 0.34
CA LEU A 103 15.40 3.67 1.25
C LEU A 103 16.01 2.38 1.80
N TYR A 104 15.25 1.26 1.80
CA TYR A 104 15.64 0.00 2.44
C TYR A 104 16.06 0.17 3.90
N TYR A 105 15.50 1.16 4.55
CA TYR A 105 15.81 1.51 5.93
C TYR A 105 14.54 1.56 6.77
N PRO A 106 14.52 0.94 7.96
CA PRO A 106 13.36 0.93 8.83
C PRO A 106 13.19 2.26 9.56
N VAL A 107 11.94 2.65 9.76
CA VAL A 107 11.53 3.74 10.64
C VAL A 107 10.59 3.18 11.69
N SER A 108 10.92 3.41 12.96
CA SER A 108 10.12 2.95 14.10
C SER A 108 8.79 3.69 14.19
N MET A 109 7.71 2.94 14.34
CA MET A 109 6.35 3.45 14.46
C MET A 109 5.59 2.72 15.58
N ASP A 110 4.50 3.31 16.02
CA ASP A 110 3.61 2.72 16.99
C ASP A 110 2.49 1.94 16.32
N VAL A 111 2.15 0.79 16.90
CA VAL A 111 0.92 0.06 16.56
C VAL A 111 -0.28 0.86 17.04
N CYS A 112 -1.33 0.90 16.25
CA CYS A 112 -2.61 1.45 16.68
C CYS A 112 -3.17 0.63 17.84
N MET A 113 -3.12 1.17 19.06
CA MET A 113 -3.65 0.55 20.26
C MET A 113 -4.33 1.59 21.15
N ASP A 114 -5.21 1.12 22.02
CA ASP A 114 -5.94 1.90 23.01
C ASP A 114 -6.00 1.11 24.34
N GLU A 115 -6.61 1.70 25.38
CA GLU A 115 -6.69 1.10 26.71
C GLU A 115 -7.35 -0.28 26.73
N THR A 116 -8.35 -0.51 25.87
CA THR A 116 -9.06 -1.78 25.76
C THR A 116 -8.92 -2.41 24.38
N ALA A 117 -8.99 -3.74 24.33
CA ALA A 117 -8.96 -4.49 23.06
C ALA A 117 -10.11 -4.07 22.12
N TRP A 118 -11.29 -3.77 22.67
CA TRP A 118 -12.43 -3.32 21.88
C TRP A 118 -12.22 -1.93 21.26
N GLN A 119 -11.71 -0.98 22.03
CA GLN A 119 -11.37 0.35 21.53
C GLN A 119 -10.26 0.26 20.46
N THR A 120 -9.25 -0.57 20.71
CA THR A 120 -8.21 -0.87 19.72
C THR A 120 -8.80 -1.40 18.41
N ALA A 121 -9.69 -2.38 18.46
CA ALA A 121 -10.37 -2.93 17.28
C ALA A 121 -11.17 -1.87 16.51
N ARG A 122 -11.92 -1.03 17.24
CA ARG A 122 -12.68 0.08 16.66
C ARG A 122 -11.77 1.11 15.99
N ASN A 123 -10.68 1.46 16.61
CA ASN A 123 -9.72 2.44 16.07
C ASN A 123 -8.95 1.87 14.88
N LEU A 124 -8.56 0.60 14.93
CA LEU A 124 -7.96 -0.11 13.81
C LEU A 124 -8.92 -0.15 12.60
N TYR A 125 -10.20 -0.45 12.82
CA TYR A 125 -11.21 -0.40 11.76
C TYR A 125 -11.33 1.00 11.14
N LYS A 126 -11.36 2.06 11.97
CA LYS A 126 -11.38 3.45 11.48
C LYS A 126 -10.14 3.77 10.65
N GLN A 127 -8.96 3.30 11.09
CA GLN A 127 -7.70 3.47 10.36
C GLN A 127 -7.74 2.76 9.00
N GLN A 128 -8.16 1.49 8.96
CA GLN A 128 -8.28 0.74 7.72
C GLN A 128 -9.30 1.37 6.76
N ARG A 129 -10.44 1.81 7.28
CA ARG A 129 -11.44 2.55 6.52
C ARG A 129 -10.88 3.84 5.92
N ARG A 130 -10.08 4.58 6.68
CA ARG A 130 -9.40 5.79 6.19
C ARG A 130 -8.41 5.46 5.06
N TRP A 131 -7.65 4.38 5.19
CA TRP A 131 -6.76 3.94 4.12
C TRP A 131 -7.51 3.51 2.86
N GLY A 132 -8.67 2.91 3.01
CA GLY A 132 -9.55 2.57 1.89
C GLY A 132 -9.96 3.78 1.04
N TRP A 133 -10.06 4.97 1.63
CA TRP A 133 -10.31 6.20 0.88
C TRP A 133 -9.17 6.56 -0.09
N GLY A 134 -7.99 5.97 0.03
CA GLY A 134 -6.91 6.11 -0.94
C GLY A 134 -7.30 5.70 -2.37
N VAL A 135 -8.40 4.96 -2.54
CA VAL A 135 -8.97 4.61 -3.85
C VAL A 135 -9.31 5.85 -4.69
N GLU A 136 -9.57 7.02 -4.09
CA GLU A 136 -9.81 8.29 -4.80
C GLU A 136 -8.59 8.78 -5.62
N ASN A 137 -7.41 8.17 -5.44
CA ASN A 137 -6.26 8.39 -6.32
C ASN A 137 -6.49 7.84 -7.72
N VAL A 138 -7.31 6.81 -7.88
CA VAL A 138 -7.64 6.20 -9.18
C VAL A 138 -8.38 7.19 -10.09
N PRO A 139 -9.56 7.72 -9.71
CA PRO A 139 -10.25 8.72 -10.55
C PRO A 139 -9.40 9.99 -10.75
N TYR A 140 -8.58 10.38 -9.78
CA TYR A 140 -7.65 11.49 -9.97
C TYR A 140 -6.65 11.24 -11.10
N LEU A 141 -6.01 10.07 -11.12
CA LEU A 141 -5.09 9.68 -12.20
C LEU A 141 -5.82 9.59 -13.54
N MET A 142 -7.00 8.97 -13.58
CA MET A 142 -7.79 8.84 -14.79
C MET A 142 -8.15 10.22 -15.36
N PHE A 143 -8.65 11.12 -14.54
CA PHE A 143 -9.00 12.48 -14.95
C PHE A 143 -7.79 13.23 -15.53
N ASN A 144 -6.65 13.21 -14.82
CA ASN A 144 -5.44 13.88 -15.30
C ASN A 144 -4.87 13.22 -16.56
N THR A 145 -5.00 11.91 -16.71
CA THR A 145 -4.63 11.17 -17.92
C THR A 145 -5.45 11.64 -19.12
N ILE A 146 -6.77 11.74 -18.98
CA ILE A 146 -7.67 12.19 -20.03
C ILE A 146 -7.38 13.64 -20.38
N LYS A 147 -7.27 14.51 -19.38
CA LYS A 147 -6.99 15.95 -19.57
C LYS A 147 -5.68 16.21 -20.30
N SER A 148 -4.66 15.41 -20.04
CA SER A 148 -3.31 15.58 -20.57
C SER A 148 -2.92 14.57 -21.65
N TRP A 149 -3.90 13.85 -22.23
CA TRP A 149 -3.71 12.69 -23.10
C TRP A 149 -2.69 12.87 -24.23
N ARG A 150 -2.57 14.09 -24.76
CA ARG A 150 -1.69 14.40 -25.90
C ARG A 150 -0.22 14.61 -25.52
N VAL A 151 0.06 14.90 -24.22
CA VAL A 151 1.38 15.36 -23.77
C VAL A 151 2.04 14.42 -22.75
N ILE A 152 1.36 13.32 -22.40
CA ILE A 152 1.85 12.35 -21.41
C ILE A 152 2.30 11.04 -22.06
N PRO A 153 3.19 10.27 -21.42
CA PRO A 153 3.51 8.89 -21.82
C PRO A 153 2.34 7.95 -21.46
N ARG A 154 1.39 7.80 -22.36
CA ARG A 154 0.12 7.10 -22.16
C ARG A 154 0.26 5.71 -21.55
N LYS A 155 1.20 4.90 -22.05
CA LYS A 155 1.45 3.55 -21.53
C LYS A 155 1.77 3.59 -20.04
N LEU A 156 2.69 4.46 -19.63
CA LEU A 156 3.09 4.60 -18.23
C LEU A 156 1.90 4.99 -17.32
N PHE A 157 1.07 5.94 -17.77
CA PHE A 157 -0.12 6.35 -17.01
C PHE A 157 -1.16 5.23 -16.92
N LEU A 158 -1.43 4.53 -18.01
CA LEU A 158 -2.36 3.39 -18.02
C LEU A 158 -1.87 2.26 -17.13
N ASP A 159 -0.57 1.94 -17.16
CA ASP A 159 0.03 0.94 -16.28
C ASP A 159 -0.15 1.33 -14.81
N LYS A 160 0.08 2.60 -14.45
CA LYS A 160 -0.12 3.09 -13.08
C LYS A 160 -1.58 3.04 -12.65
N ILE A 161 -2.52 3.41 -13.52
CA ILE A 161 -3.97 3.30 -13.26
C ILE A 161 -4.33 1.82 -13.02
N PHE A 162 -3.85 0.92 -13.87
CA PHE A 162 -4.12 -0.50 -13.74
C PHE A 162 -3.55 -1.06 -12.42
N ILE A 163 -2.32 -0.72 -12.05
CA ILE A 163 -1.70 -1.13 -10.78
C ILE A 163 -2.54 -0.68 -9.58
N GLN A 164 -3.03 0.57 -9.60
CA GLN A 164 -3.86 1.09 -8.51
C GLN A 164 -5.23 0.41 -8.46
N LEU A 165 -5.92 0.27 -9.58
CA LEU A 165 -7.20 -0.45 -9.67
C LEU A 165 -7.06 -1.88 -9.18
N TYR A 166 -6.06 -2.60 -9.67
CA TYR A 166 -5.79 -3.97 -9.25
C TYR A 166 -5.48 -4.06 -7.76
N GLY A 167 -4.66 -3.14 -7.22
CA GLY A 167 -4.29 -3.12 -5.81
C GLY A 167 -5.50 -2.94 -4.90
N PHE A 168 -6.33 -1.94 -5.14
CA PHE A 168 -7.53 -1.70 -4.34
C PHE A 168 -8.59 -2.79 -4.52
N HIS A 169 -8.77 -3.28 -5.74
CA HIS A 169 -9.70 -4.36 -6.00
C HIS A 169 -9.29 -5.64 -5.28
N SER A 170 -8.03 -6.06 -5.41
CA SER A 170 -7.53 -7.26 -4.71
C SER A 170 -7.61 -7.10 -3.19
N TRP A 171 -7.25 -5.93 -2.65
CA TRP A 171 -7.37 -5.70 -1.20
C TRP A 171 -8.81 -5.84 -0.70
N ALA A 172 -9.79 -5.31 -1.44
CA ALA A 172 -11.20 -5.41 -1.08
C ALA A 172 -11.76 -6.83 -1.25
N THR A 173 -11.30 -7.57 -2.25
CA THR A 173 -11.91 -8.87 -2.63
C THR A 173 -11.20 -10.08 -2.04
N ASN A 174 -9.90 -10.03 -1.76
CA ASN A 174 -9.14 -11.17 -1.29
C ASN A 174 -9.70 -11.78 0.00
N ALA A 175 -10.08 -10.96 0.97
CA ALA A 175 -10.67 -11.43 2.21
C ALA A 175 -11.97 -12.20 1.97
N ILE A 176 -12.82 -11.73 1.03
CA ILE A 176 -14.08 -12.38 0.65
C ILE A 176 -13.79 -13.68 -0.11
N ILE A 177 -12.84 -13.65 -1.05
CA ILE A 177 -12.45 -14.83 -1.83
C ILE A 177 -11.93 -15.92 -0.90
N ILE A 178 -11.01 -15.58 0.00
CA ILE A 178 -10.42 -16.55 0.93
C ILE A 178 -11.46 -17.04 1.93
N GLY A 179 -12.24 -16.15 2.54
CA GLY A 179 -13.20 -16.49 3.58
C GLY A 179 -14.43 -17.27 3.07
N CYS A 180 -14.93 -16.94 1.88
CA CYS A 180 -16.15 -17.55 1.34
C CYS A 180 -15.87 -18.56 0.24
N ILE A 181 -14.96 -18.26 -0.70
CA ILE A 181 -14.72 -19.07 -1.90
C ILE A 181 -13.60 -20.09 -1.67
N GLY A 182 -12.68 -19.84 -0.74
CA GLY A 182 -11.59 -20.78 -0.42
C GLY A 182 -12.05 -22.18 -0.02
N TRP A 183 -13.26 -22.31 0.51
CA TRP A 183 -13.89 -23.58 0.87
C TRP A 183 -14.72 -24.22 -0.26
N LEU A 184 -15.01 -23.46 -1.32
CA LEU A 184 -15.88 -23.89 -2.41
C LEU A 184 -15.42 -25.20 -3.08
N PRO A 185 -14.13 -25.46 -3.33
CA PRO A 185 -13.67 -26.73 -3.89
C PRO A 185 -14.05 -27.95 -3.06
N LEU A 186 -14.15 -27.80 -1.72
CA LEU A 186 -14.57 -28.90 -0.83
C LEU A 186 -16.06 -29.19 -0.94
N PHE A 187 -16.89 -28.18 -1.19
CA PHE A 187 -18.34 -28.34 -1.34
C PHE A 187 -18.76 -28.82 -2.74
N LEU A 188 -18.05 -28.36 -3.78
CA LEU A 188 -18.34 -28.69 -5.16
C LEU A 188 -17.51 -29.85 -5.70
N GLY A 189 -16.49 -30.27 -4.95
CA GLY A 189 -15.61 -31.37 -5.33
C GLY A 189 -16.35 -32.70 -5.35
N SER A 190 -15.98 -33.57 -6.29
CA SER A 190 -16.48 -34.95 -6.30
C SER A 190 -15.95 -35.75 -5.12
N ASP A 191 -16.58 -36.87 -4.77
CA ASP A 191 -16.11 -37.77 -3.69
C ASP A 191 -14.64 -38.18 -3.88
N ARG A 192 -14.21 -38.38 -5.13
CA ARG A 192 -12.82 -38.70 -5.46
C ARG A 192 -11.87 -37.55 -5.11
N PHE A 193 -12.24 -36.29 -5.34
CA PHE A 193 -11.45 -35.13 -4.96
C PHE A 193 -11.40 -35.00 -3.43
N ASN A 194 -12.52 -35.16 -2.75
CA ASN A 194 -12.63 -35.03 -1.31
C ASN A 194 -11.83 -36.10 -0.54
N GLN A 195 -11.52 -37.21 -1.18
CA GLN A 195 -10.66 -38.28 -0.63
C GLN A 195 -9.14 -38.01 -0.85
N THR A 196 -8.76 -36.95 -1.56
CA THR A 196 -7.36 -36.68 -1.81
C THR A 196 -6.69 -36.04 -0.59
N VAL A 197 -5.37 -36.28 -0.45
CA VAL A 197 -4.54 -35.63 0.57
C VAL A 197 -4.59 -34.11 0.44
N LEU A 198 -4.68 -33.60 -0.78
CA LEU A 198 -4.81 -32.17 -1.06
C LEU A 198 -6.10 -31.60 -0.48
N SER A 199 -7.25 -32.26 -0.73
CA SER A 199 -8.55 -31.84 -0.21
C SER A 199 -8.54 -31.79 1.34
N ASN A 200 -8.05 -32.83 1.98
CA ASN A 200 -7.99 -32.90 3.44
C ASN A 200 -7.08 -31.84 4.07
N ASN A 201 -6.03 -31.43 3.38
CA ASN A 201 -5.10 -30.41 3.86
C ASN A 201 -5.44 -28.99 3.39
N LEU A 202 -6.35 -28.83 2.44
CA LEU A 202 -6.71 -27.53 1.88
C LEU A 202 -7.11 -26.48 2.95
N PRO A 203 -7.91 -26.80 3.98
CA PRO A 203 -8.23 -25.87 5.06
C PRO A 203 -6.98 -25.41 5.84
N ASN A 204 -6.06 -26.35 6.09
CA ASN A 204 -4.82 -26.04 6.82
C ASN A 204 -3.87 -25.20 5.97
N VAL A 205 -3.70 -25.58 4.69
CA VAL A 205 -2.88 -24.79 3.75
C VAL A 205 -3.45 -23.38 3.58
N THR A 206 -4.75 -23.24 3.41
CA THR A 206 -5.40 -21.93 3.32
C THR A 206 -5.19 -21.13 4.59
N ARG A 207 -5.33 -21.75 5.76
CA ARG A 207 -5.10 -21.09 7.06
C ARG A 207 -3.65 -20.63 7.21
N ILE A 208 -2.65 -21.45 6.82
CA ILE A 208 -1.24 -21.10 6.86
C ILE A 208 -0.91 -19.95 5.90
N LEU A 209 -1.52 -19.93 4.72
CA LEU A 209 -1.32 -18.85 3.74
C LEU A 209 -1.99 -17.53 4.14
N MET A 210 -2.94 -17.58 5.08
CA MET A 210 -3.66 -16.40 5.59
C MET A 210 -3.02 -15.79 6.85
N THR A 211 -2.13 -16.50 7.52
CA THR A 211 -1.38 -16.05 8.70
C THR A 211 -0.01 -15.53 8.32
#